data_1e89ec1ad963e4ae16857e80c46dbdf2
#
_entry.id   1e89ec1ad963e4ae16857e80c46dbdf2
#
_cell.length_a   1.000
_cell.length_b   1.000
_cell.length_c   1.000
_cell.angle_alpha   90.00
_cell.angle_beta   90.00
_cell.angle_gamma   90.00
#
_symmetry.space_group_name_H-M   'P 1'
#
loop_
_entity.id
_entity.type
_entity.pdbx_description
1 polymer ?
#
loop_
_entity_poly.entity_id
_entity_poly.type
_entity_poly.pdbx_seq_one_letter_code
_entity_poly.pdbx_strand_id
1 'polypeptide(L)'
;NIFAMDAIRNLGYQPAARVHIQSVVEEECTGNGALACLVRGYNAEAAIIPEPVDDKLVRGNVGVLWFKVSVKGLPVHVREAGSGQNAIEACFPIIKALRKLEEAWNAEKTNFKYYEDTEHPINFNVGKIKGGDWASSVPSWCEFDCRIAIFPDWDPKEKSLEIEKCIREASLNDAFLSNNPPQIEWNGF
;
A
#
# COMPACT_ATOMS: atom_id res chain seq x y z
N ASN A 1 -2.61 3.85 -28.19
CA ASN A 1 -3.94 4.50 -28.40
C ASN A 1 -3.96 5.40 -29.62
N ILE A 2 -2.97 6.31 -29.85
CA ILE A 2 -2.92 7.24 -30.99
C ILE A 2 -2.98 6.47 -32.30
N PHE A 3 -2.10 5.50 -32.52
CA PHE A 3 -2.08 4.67 -33.73
C PHE A 3 -3.35 3.82 -33.92
N ALA A 4 -4.01 3.42 -32.84
CA ALA A 4 -5.31 2.73 -32.95
C ALA A 4 -6.38 3.65 -33.53
N MET A 5 -6.39 4.92 -33.12
CA MET A 5 -7.29 5.91 -33.73
C MET A 5 -6.96 6.20 -35.18
N ASP A 6 -5.66 6.27 -35.54
CA ASP A 6 -5.23 6.44 -36.92
C ASP A 6 -5.65 5.24 -37.78
N ALA A 7 -5.51 4.01 -37.24
CA ALA A 7 -5.96 2.81 -37.96
C ALA A 7 -7.46 2.82 -38.25
N ILE A 8 -8.29 3.22 -37.27
CA ILE A 8 -9.75 3.36 -37.45
C ILE A 8 -10.05 4.37 -38.55
N ARG A 9 -9.40 5.53 -38.54
CA ARG A 9 -9.60 6.57 -39.55
C ARG A 9 -9.14 6.12 -40.95
N ASN A 10 -8.00 5.44 -41.06
CA ASN A 10 -7.46 4.92 -42.32
C ASN A 10 -8.37 3.85 -42.94
N LEU A 11 -9.13 3.13 -42.14
CA LEU A 11 -10.16 2.20 -42.60
C LEU A 11 -11.49 2.88 -43.00
N GLY A 12 -11.55 4.20 -42.94
CA GLY A 12 -12.75 4.96 -43.28
C GLY A 12 -13.81 5.06 -42.17
N TYR A 13 -13.45 4.62 -40.95
CA TYR A 13 -14.35 4.74 -39.81
C TYR A 13 -14.07 5.99 -38.99
N GLN A 14 -15.02 6.37 -38.16
CA GLN A 14 -14.87 7.40 -37.15
C GLN A 14 -15.62 7.00 -35.87
N PRO A 15 -15.16 7.43 -34.69
CA PRO A 15 -15.89 7.19 -33.45
C PRO A 15 -17.32 7.81 -33.53
N ALA A 16 -18.31 7.08 -33.04
CA ALA A 16 -19.68 7.58 -32.94
C ALA A 16 -19.88 8.61 -31.81
N ALA A 17 -18.93 8.67 -30.86
CA ALA A 17 -18.94 9.58 -29.72
C ALA A 17 -17.60 10.30 -29.59
N ARG A 18 -17.56 11.30 -28.70
CA ARG A 18 -16.32 12.01 -28.37
C ARG A 18 -15.32 11.07 -27.70
N VAL A 19 -14.08 11.11 -28.18
CA VAL A 19 -12.97 10.36 -27.59
C VAL A 19 -11.96 11.35 -27.02
N HIS A 20 -11.58 11.14 -25.76
CA HIS A 20 -10.48 11.84 -25.10
C HIS A 20 -9.28 10.91 -25.03
N ILE A 21 -8.14 11.33 -25.54
CA ILE A 21 -6.85 10.67 -25.30
C ILE A 21 -6.13 11.48 -24.25
N GLN A 22 -5.81 10.82 -23.12
CA GLN A 22 -5.15 11.45 -21.98
C GLN A 22 -3.76 10.85 -21.81
N SER A 23 -2.71 11.67 -21.91
CA SER A 23 -1.35 11.31 -21.56
C SER A 23 -1.05 11.99 -20.22
N VAL A 24 -1.14 11.21 -19.16
CA VAL A 24 -1.06 11.70 -17.79
C VAL A 24 0.32 11.43 -17.17
N VAL A 25 0.70 12.22 -16.18
CA VAL A 25 1.91 12.06 -15.38
C VAL A 25 1.55 11.37 -14.05
N GLU A 26 2.58 10.87 -13.34
CA GLU A 26 2.45 10.27 -12.00
C GLU A 26 1.57 9.03 -11.92
N GLU A 27 1.45 8.28 -13.00
CA GLU A 27 0.72 7.02 -13.00
C GLU A 27 1.30 6.03 -11.97
N GLU A 28 2.63 5.88 -11.95
CA GLU A 28 3.38 4.96 -11.09
C GLU A 28 3.45 5.38 -9.59
N CYS A 29 2.84 6.50 -9.21
CA CYS A 29 3.04 7.03 -7.88
C CYS A 29 1.74 7.53 -7.23
N THR A 30 1.11 8.60 -7.71
CA THR A 30 -0.03 9.22 -7.04
C THR A 30 -1.34 9.19 -7.83
N GLY A 31 -1.28 9.02 -9.15
CA GLY A 31 -2.44 9.17 -10.04
C GLY A 31 -2.94 10.61 -10.21
N ASN A 32 -2.21 11.61 -9.71
CA ASN A 32 -2.63 13.02 -9.75
C ASN A 32 -2.85 13.55 -11.16
N GLY A 33 -2.13 13.01 -12.17
CA GLY A 33 -2.34 13.37 -13.57
C GLY A 33 -3.73 13.00 -14.07
N ALA A 34 -4.20 11.79 -13.78
CA ALA A 34 -5.56 11.35 -14.09
C ALA A 34 -6.60 12.15 -13.29
N LEU A 35 -6.38 12.36 -12.00
CA LEU A 35 -7.25 13.17 -11.15
C LEU A 35 -7.39 14.60 -11.69
N ALA A 36 -6.31 15.22 -12.14
CA ALA A 36 -6.35 16.56 -12.73
C ALA A 36 -7.20 16.62 -14.00
N CYS A 37 -7.22 15.56 -14.82
CA CYS A 37 -8.11 15.46 -15.95
C CYS A 37 -9.59 15.40 -15.50
N LEU A 38 -9.91 14.58 -14.51
CA LEU A 38 -11.26 14.46 -13.95
C LEU A 38 -11.76 15.79 -13.35
N VAL A 39 -10.93 16.46 -12.55
CA VAL A 39 -11.26 17.76 -11.94
C VAL A 39 -11.52 18.84 -13.01
N ARG A 40 -10.86 18.75 -14.18
CA ARG A 40 -11.11 19.63 -15.34
C ARG A 40 -12.34 19.26 -16.14
N GLY A 41 -13.06 18.21 -15.77
CA GLY A 41 -14.31 17.78 -16.42
C GLY A 41 -14.12 16.85 -17.62
N TYR A 42 -12.94 16.25 -17.81
CA TYR A 42 -12.73 15.23 -18.84
C TYR A 42 -13.26 13.87 -18.37
N ASN A 43 -14.57 13.71 -18.43
CA ASN A 43 -15.29 12.50 -18.05
C ASN A 43 -15.75 11.72 -19.28
N ALA A 44 -15.94 10.42 -19.13
CA ALA A 44 -16.50 9.53 -20.15
C ALA A 44 -17.26 8.37 -19.48
N GLU A 45 -18.18 7.77 -20.24
CA GLU A 45 -18.95 6.59 -19.81
C GLU A 45 -18.09 5.31 -19.79
N ALA A 46 -16.98 5.31 -20.51
CA ALA A 46 -16.02 4.20 -20.55
C ALA A 46 -14.59 4.72 -20.69
N ALA A 47 -13.64 3.97 -20.15
CA ALA A 47 -12.21 4.22 -20.28
C ALA A 47 -11.46 2.95 -20.68
N ILE A 48 -10.43 3.10 -21.53
CA ILE A 48 -9.47 2.06 -21.85
C ILE A 48 -8.11 2.52 -21.34
N ILE A 49 -7.55 1.76 -20.41
CA ILE A 49 -6.25 2.02 -19.79
C ILE A 49 -5.32 0.89 -20.19
N PRO A 50 -4.45 1.08 -21.20
CA PRO A 50 -3.54 0.03 -21.65
C PRO A 50 -2.41 -0.19 -20.64
N GLU A 51 -2.28 -1.43 -20.19
CA GLU A 51 -1.26 -1.90 -19.27
C GLU A 51 -0.62 -3.20 -19.78
N PRO A 52 0.65 -3.50 -19.47
CA PRO A 52 1.31 -4.75 -19.88
C PRO A 52 0.91 -5.91 -18.95
N VAL A 53 -0.34 -6.34 -19.03
CA VAL A 53 -0.95 -7.37 -18.15
C VAL A 53 -1.28 -8.66 -18.93
N ASP A 54 -0.28 -9.29 -19.53
CA ASP A 54 -0.38 -10.61 -20.22
C ASP A 54 -1.46 -10.66 -21.32
N ASP A 55 -1.68 -9.57 -22.06
CA ASP A 55 -2.74 -9.42 -23.06
C ASP A 55 -4.15 -9.77 -22.54
N LYS A 56 -4.39 -9.55 -21.25
CA LYS A 56 -5.67 -9.81 -20.60
C LYS A 56 -6.45 -8.53 -20.34
N LEU A 57 -7.76 -8.69 -20.28
CA LEU A 57 -8.65 -7.63 -19.79
C LEU A 57 -8.70 -7.68 -18.26
N VAL A 58 -8.12 -6.68 -17.60
CA VAL A 58 -8.24 -6.49 -16.15
C VAL A 58 -9.61 -5.91 -15.84
N ARG A 59 -10.40 -6.57 -15.02
CA ARG A 59 -11.79 -6.23 -14.69
C ARG A 59 -11.97 -5.66 -13.29
N GLY A 60 -10.96 -5.79 -12.45
CA GLY A 60 -10.94 -5.26 -11.10
C GLY A 60 -9.50 -4.95 -10.69
N ASN A 61 -9.33 -3.93 -9.90
CA ASN A 61 -8.04 -3.55 -9.31
C ASN A 61 -8.22 -3.25 -7.83
N VAL A 62 -7.26 -3.65 -7.02
CA VAL A 62 -7.23 -3.35 -5.59
C VAL A 62 -6.82 -1.90 -5.35
N GLY A 63 -7.33 -1.30 -4.29
CA GLY A 63 -6.78 -0.06 -3.76
C GLY A 63 -5.48 -0.33 -2.99
N VAL A 64 -4.77 0.72 -2.61
CA VAL A 64 -3.48 0.61 -1.91
C VAL A 64 -3.35 1.66 -0.82
N LEU A 65 -2.86 1.24 0.34
CA LEU A 65 -2.47 2.11 1.45
C LEU A 65 -0.95 2.08 1.61
N TRP A 66 -0.33 3.24 1.74
CA TRP A 66 1.09 3.39 2.05
C TRP A 66 1.27 4.05 3.40
N PHE A 67 2.11 3.47 4.23
CA PHE A 67 2.41 3.99 5.55
C PHE A 67 3.80 3.63 6.02
N LYS A 68 4.32 4.46 6.92
CA LYS A 68 5.57 4.24 7.64
C LYS A 68 5.28 3.95 9.10
N VAL A 69 6.00 3.01 9.66
CA VAL A 69 6.00 2.71 11.09
C VAL A 69 7.35 3.06 11.67
N SER A 70 7.38 3.92 12.68
CA SER A 70 8.60 4.30 13.41
C SER A 70 8.55 3.77 14.84
N VAL A 71 9.56 3.00 15.20
CA VAL A 71 9.70 2.35 16.51
C VAL A 71 10.88 2.98 17.24
N LYS A 72 10.65 3.39 18.49
CA LYS A 72 11.69 3.86 19.39
C LYS A 72 12.24 2.70 20.22
N GLY A 73 13.52 2.76 20.53
CA GLY A 73 14.20 1.87 21.46
C GLY A 73 14.87 2.63 22.59
N LEU A 74 15.53 1.89 23.47
CA LEU A 74 16.34 2.44 24.55
C LEU A 74 17.81 2.06 24.30
N PRO A 75 18.65 3.01 23.86
CA PRO A 75 20.03 2.70 23.53
C PRO A 75 20.88 2.48 24.77
N VAL A 76 21.66 1.43 24.73
CA VAL A 76 22.72 1.13 25.72
C VAL A 76 23.89 0.49 24.99
N HIS A 77 25.06 0.43 25.63
CA HIS A 77 26.18 -0.34 25.09
C HIS A 77 25.81 -1.82 25.04
N VAL A 78 26.23 -2.54 23.98
CA VAL A 78 25.88 -3.96 23.79
C VAL A 78 26.21 -4.86 24.98
N ARG A 79 27.24 -4.52 25.78
CA ARG A 79 27.60 -5.23 27.02
C ARG A 79 26.43 -5.24 28.04
N GLU A 80 25.57 -4.25 27.99
CA GLU A 80 24.42 -4.06 28.89
C GLU A 80 23.08 -4.20 28.15
N ALA A 81 23.06 -4.96 27.03
CA ALA A 81 21.93 -5.08 26.13
C ALA A 81 20.60 -5.45 26.82
N GLY A 82 20.69 -6.24 27.92
CA GLY A 82 19.50 -6.61 28.70
C GLY A 82 18.82 -5.46 29.44
N SER A 83 19.46 -4.29 29.58
CA SER A 83 18.86 -3.07 30.15
C SER A 83 18.32 -2.12 29.10
N GLY A 84 18.56 -2.39 27.83
CA GLY A 84 18.09 -1.60 26.70
C GLY A 84 16.85 -2.18 26.03
N GLN A 85 16.36 -1.48 25.00
CA GLN A 85 15.28 -1.94 24.13
C GLN A 85 15.71 -1.81 22.68
N ASN A 86 15.83 -2.93 21.99
CA ASN A 86 16.25 -2.98 20.60
C ASN A 86 15.08 -2.61 19.67
N ALA A 87 15.14 -1.43 19.06
CA ALA A 87 14.09 -0.96 18.16
C ALA A 87 13.95 -1.82 16.88
N ILE A 88 15.04 -2.40 16.38
CA ILE A 88 15.00 -3.27 15.19
C ILE A 88 14.26 -4.57 15.52
N GLU A 89 14.61 -5.22 16.62
CA GLU A 89 13.93 -6.46 17.04
C GLU A 89 12.48 -6.24 17.39
N ALA A 90 12.13 -5.06 17.93
CA ALA A 90 10.77 -4.66 18.24
C ALA A 90 9.88 -4.49 17.00
N CYS A 91 10.44 -4.27 15.80
CA CYS A 91 9.70 -4.23 14.56
C CYS A 91 9.18 -5.61 14.12
N PHE A 92 9.87 -6.70 14.42
CA PHE A 92 9.52 -8.02 13.91
C PHE A 92 8.14 -8.53 14.36
N PRO A 93 7.75 -8.46 15.65
CA PRO A 93 6.40 -8.84 16.06
C PRO A 93 5.31 -7.96 15.43
N ILE A 94 5.57 -6.69 15.18
CA ILE A 94 4.65 -5.77 14.49
C ILE A 94 4.46 -6.21 13.04
N ILE A 95 5.54 -6.45 12.31
CA ILE A 95 5.50 -6.96 10.92
C ILE A 95 4.75 -8.30 10.87
N LYS A 96 5.01 -9.19 11.83
CA LYS A 96 4.30 -10.47 11.91
C LYS A 96 2.78 -10.30 12.17
N ALA A 97 2.38 -9.31 12.96
CA ALA A 97 0.97 -9.01 13.19
C ALA A 97 0.30 -8.48 11.93
N LEU A 98 0.99 -7.60 11.18
CA LEU A 98 0.50 -7.09 9.89
C LEU A 98 0.36 -8.20 8.83
N ARG A 99 1.25 -9.21 8.82
CA ARG A 99 1.09 -10.40 7.99
C ARG A 99 -0.17 -11.21 8.35
N LYS A 100 -0.48 -11.31 9.63
CA LYS A 100 -1.72 -11.99 10.06
C LYS A 100 -2.97 -11.19 9.68
N LEU A 101 -2.89 -9.87 9.69
CA LEU A 101 -3.97 -9.00 9.22
C LEU A 101 -4.19 -9.19 7.71
N GLU A 102 -3.12 -9.26 6.92
CA GLU A 102 -3.15 -9.58 5.49
C GLU A 102 -3.89 -10.90 5.23
N GLU A 103 -3.57 -11.96 5.97
CA GLU A 103 -4.24 -13.26 5.85
C GLU A 103 -5.74 -13.17 6.21
N ALA A 104 -6.06 -12.45 7.28
CA ALA A 104 -7.46 -12.24 7.67
C ALA A 104 -8.24 -11.48 6.60
N TRP A 105 -7.66 -10.47 5.97
CA TRP A 105 -8.28 -9.74 4.88
C TRP A 105 -8.42 -10.59 3.61
N ASN A 106 -7.45 -11.42 3.29
CA ASN A 106 -7.55 -12.37 2.16
C ASN A 106 -8.65 -13.42 2.35
N ALA A 107 -8.97 -13.79 3.58
CA ALA A 107 -10.07 -14.72 3.86
C ALA A 107 -11.45 -14.17 3.42
N GLU A 108 -11.59 -12.86 3.26
CA GLU A 108 -12.81 -12.20 2.82
C GLU A 108 -12.98 -12.13 1.29
N LYS A 109 -12.01 -12.59 0.51
CA LYS A 109 -11.95 -12.42 -0.96
C LYS A 109 -13.20 -12.92 -1.70
N THR A 110 -13.88 -13.93 -1.18
CA THR A 110 -15.12 -14.47 -1.77
C THR A 110 -16.31 -13.51 -1.71
N ASN A 111 -16.21 -12.45 -0.90
CA ASN A 111 -17.21 -11.39 -0.83
C ASN A 111 -17.05 -10.35 -1.95
N PHE A 112 -15.95 -10.41 -2.72
CA PHE A 112 -15.60 -9.39 -3.71
C PHE A 112 -15.56 -9.99 -5.10
N LYS A 113 -16.47 -9.49 -5.96
CA LYS A 113 -16.58 -9.93 -7.35
C LYS A 113 -15.25 -9.75 -8.10
N TYR A 114 -14.84 -10.77 -8.83
CA TYR A 114 -13.60 -10.89 -9.61
C TYR A 114 -12.35 -11.25 -8.79
N TYR A 115 -12.45 -11.42 -7.47
CA TYR A 115 -11.33 -11.80 -6.63
C TYR A 115 -11.44 -13.22 -6.05
N GLU A 116 -12.58 -13.87 -6.25
CA GLU A 116 -12.92 -15.18 -5.69
C GLU A 116 -11.87 -16.25 -6.06
N ASP A 117 -11.43 -16.23 -7.31
CA ASP A 117 -10.47 -17.20 -7.88
C ASP A 117 -9.01 -16.74 -7.76
N THR A 118 -8.76 -15.52 -7.25
CA THR A 118 -7.39 -15.03 -7.03
C THR A 118 -6.85 -15.63 -5.74
N GLU A 119 -5.67 -16.25 -5.80
CA GLU A 119 -5.10 -16.93 -4.64
C GLU A 119 -4.89 -15.96 -3.46
N HIS A 120 -4.23 -14.83 -3.72
CA HIS A 120 -3.85 -13.86 -2.70
C HIS A 120 -3.98 -12.41 -3.22
N PRO A 121 -5.21 -11.86 -3.31
CA PRO A 121 -5.44 -10.52 -3.89
C PRO A 121 -4.90 -9.38 -3.03
N ILE A 122 -4.93 -9.52 -1.70
CA ILE A 122 -4.40 -8.52 -0.78
C ILE A 122 -2.95 -8.86 -0.47
N ASN A 123 -2.03 -7.97 -0.84
CA ASN A 123 -0.60 -8.13 -0.60
C ASN A 123 -0.09 -7.05 0.34
N PHE A 124 0.53 -7.47 1.44
CA PHE A 124 1.30 -6.62 2.34
C PHE A 124 2.79 -6.72 2.01
N ASN A 125 3.44 -5.59 1.87
CA ASN A 125 4.88 -5.54 1.61
C ASN A 125 5.58 -4.54 2.54
N VAL A 126 6.67 -4.97 3.17
CA VAL A 126 7.66 -4.07 3.77
C VAL A 126 8.69 -3.76 2.70
N GLY A 127 8.58 -2.60 2.08
CA GLY A 127 9.43 -2.19 0.95
C GLY A 127 10.78 -1.61 1.37
N LYS A 128 10.83 -1.03 2.57
CA LYS A 128 12.07 -0.45 3.14
C LYS A 128 12.10 -0.68 4.63
N ILE A 129 13.31 -0.85 5.18
CA ILE A 129 13.57 -0.86 6.61
C ILE A 129 14.93 -0.23 6.89
N LYS A 130 15.00 0.60 7.93
CA LYS A 130 16.24 1.24 8.40
C LYS A 130 16.22 1.29 9.91
N GLY A 131 17.37 1.13 10.55
CA GLY A 131 17.44 1.23 12.00
C GLY A 131 18.85 1.10 12.53
N GLY A 132 19.04 1.66 13.73
CA GLY A 132 20.32 1.64 14.44
C GLY A 132 21.40 2.53 13.81
N ASP A 133 22.47 2.73 14.56
CA ASP A 133 23.58 3.62 14.17
C ASP A 133 24.93 2.90 14.21
N TRP A 134 25.08 1.90 15.08
CA TRP A 134 26.32 1.17 15.26
C TRP A 134 26.09 -0.22 15.87
N ALA A 135 26.81 -1.23 15.36
CA ALA A 135 26.66 -2.63 15.76
C ALA A 135 26.96 -2.93 17.24
N SER A 136 27.70 -2.08 17.93
CA SER A 136 28.02 -2.25 19.36
C SER A 136 27.15 -1.43 20.30
N SER A 137 26.04 -0.86 19.81
CA SER A 137 24.99 -0.25 20.63
C SER A 137 23.62 -0.87 20.33
N VAL A 138 22.77 -0.95 21.34
CA VAL A 138 21.37 -1.34 21.16
C VAL A 138 20.66 -0.26 20.35
N PRO A 139 20.00 -0.57 19.23
CA PRO A 139 19.36 0.41 18.36
C PRO A 139 18.31 1.25 19.07
N SER A 140 18.44 2.58 18.99
CA SER A 140 17.50 3.54 19.56
C SER A 140 16.28 3.81 18.69
N TRP A 141 16.34 3.43 17.41
CA TRP A 141 15.29 3.65 16.44
C TRP A 141 15.29 2.59 15.35
N CYS A 142 14.11 2.35 14.79
CA CYS A 142 13.92 1.63 13.55
C CYS A 142 12.66 2.16 12.86
N GLU A 143 12.70 2.29 11.55
CA GLU A 143 11.54 2.63 10.73
C GLU A 143 11.40 1.68 9.56
N PHE A 144 10.18 1.40 9.15
CA PHE A 144 9.91 0.63 7.95
C PHE A 144 8.72 1.18 7.17
N ASP A 145 8.85 1.20 5.85
CA ASP A 145 7.81 1.65 4.92
C ASP A 145 7.05 0.44 4.39
N CYS A 146 5.73 0.54 4.44
CA CYS A 146 4.81 -0.51 4.05
C CYS A 146 3.87 -0.10 2.92
N ARG A 147 3.44 -1.10 2.17
CA ARG A 147 2.32 -1.07 1.25
C ARG A 147 1.38 -2.23 1.57
N ILE A 148 0.09 -1.97 1.65
CA ILE A 148 -0.94 -3.02 1.74
C ILE A 148 -2.07 -2.73 0.76
N ALA A 149 -2.55 -3.77 0.07
CA ALA A 149 -3.72 -3.66 -0.79
C ALA A 149 -5.02 -3.69 0.02
N ILE A 150 -6.08 -3.11 -0.54
CA ILE A 150 -7.45 -3.18 0.00
C ILE A 150 -8.43 -3.50 -1.12
N PHE A 151 -9.54 -4.18 -0.80
CA PHE A 151 -10.60 -4.43 -1.78
C PHE A 151 -11.31 -3.14 -2.18
N PRO A 152 -11.85 -3.05 -3.43
CA PRO A 152 -12.41 -1.80 -3.97
C PRO A 152 -13.49 -1.15 -3.13
N ASP A 153 -14.38 -1.89 -2.52
CA ASP A 153 -15.53 -1.34 -1.76
C ASP A 153 -15.20 -1.05 -0.29
N TRP A 154 -13.96 -1.25 0.13
CA TRP A 154 -13.54 -0.91 1.48
C TRP A 154 -13.24 0.56 1.65
N ASP A 155 -13.67 1.15 2.77
CA ASP A 155 -13.28 2.51 3.14
C ASP A 155 -11.80 2.53 3.57
N PRO A 156 -10.93 3.28 2.89
CA PRO A 156 -9.53 3.41 3.25
C PRO A 156 -9.30 3.89 4.70
N LYS A 157 -10.19 4.74 5.23
CA LYS A 157 -10.10 5.23 6.61
C LYS A 157 -10.41 4.14 7.62
N GLU A 158 -11.42 3.32 7.38
CA GLU A 158 -11.73 2.19 8.28
C GLU A 158 -10.56 1.20 8.28
N LYS A 159 -10.01 0.89 7.10
CA LYS A 159 -8.87 -0.03 7.00
C LYS A 159 -7.58 0.55 7.59
N SER A 160 -7.37 1.86 7.52
CA SER A 160 -6.26 2.49 8.23
C SER A 160 -6.39 2.34 9.76
N LEU A 161 -7.58 2.48 10.32
CA LEU A 161 -7.83 2.26 11.74
C LEU A 161 -7.63 0.79 12.17
N GLU A 162 -7.96 -0.18 11.32
CA GLU A 162 -7.67 -1.59 11.57
C GLU A 162 -6.16 -1.85 11.63
N ILE A 163 -5.38 -1.25 10.73
CA ILE A 163 -3.91 -1.32 10.73
C ILE A 163 -3.34 -0.70 12.01
N GLU A 164 -3.79 0.50 12.37
CA GLU A 164 -3.36 1.17 13.61
C GLU A 164 -3.68 0.34 14.86
N LYS A 165 -4.87 -0.26 14.90
CA LYS A 165 -5.28 -1.16 15.98
C LYS A 165 -4.38 -2.40 16.02
N CYS A 166 -4.09 -3.03 14.89
CA CYS A 166 -3.22 -4.19 14.78
C CYS A 166 -1.80 -3.88 15.32
N ILE A 167 -1.21 -2.76 14.93
CA ILE A 167 0.11 -2.32 15.39
C ILE A 167 0.10 -2.04 16.89
N ARG A 168 -0.93 -1.38 17.39
CA ARG A 168 -1.09 -1.08 18.81
C ARG A 168 -1.20 -2.36 19.64
N GLU A 169 -2.05 -3.29 19.22
CA GLU A 169 -2.24 -4.58 19.93
C GLU A 169 -0.95 -5.40 19.94
N ALA A 170 -0.21 -5.44 18.82
CA ALA A 170 1.09 -6.09 18.77
C ALA A 170 2.11 -5.47 19.76
N SER A 171 2.03 -4.16 19.96
CA SER A 171 2.93 -3.42 20.85
C SER A 171 2.59 -3.61 22.33
N LEU A 172 1.35 -3.93 22.70
CA LEU A 172 0.94 -4.16 24.09
C LEU A 172 1.63 -5.39 24.73
N ASN A 173 2.12 -6.31 23.93
CA ASN A 173 2.85 -7.49 24.42
C ASN A 173 4.30 -7.19 24.83
N ASP A 174 4.80 -5.98 24.57
CA ASP A 174 6.11 -5.49 24.95
C ASP A 174 5.97 -4.37 25.99
N ALA A 175 6.59 -4.55 27.15
CA ALA A 175 6.46 -3.61 28.27
C ALA A 175 7.01 -2.21 27.96
N PHE A 176 8.01 -2.09 27.08
CA PHE A 176 8.54 -0.81 26.65
C PHE A 176 7.62 -0.16 25.60
N LEU A 177 7.20 -0.91 24.56
CA LEU A 177 6.36 -0.40 23.50
C LEU A 177 4.94 -0.03 23.98
N SER A 178 4.43 -0.69 25.02
CA SER A 178 3.13 -0.32 25.62
C SER A 178 3.13 1.12 26.18
N ASN A 179 4.30 1.60 26.62
CA ASN A 179 4.51 2.97 27.12
C ASN A 179 5.12 3.90 26.05
N ASN A 180 5.69 3.35 25.00
CA ASN A 180 6.30 4.05 23.87
C ASN A 180 5.77 3.50 22.54
N PRO A 181 4.47 3.69 22.25
CA PRO A 181 3.84 3.07 21.08
C PRO A 181 4.50 3.54 19.78
N PRO A 182 4.56 2.66 18.78
CA PRO A 182 5.02 3.02 17.44
C PRO A 182 4.23 4.19 16.87
N GLN A 183 4.91 5.04 16.12
CA GLN A 183 4.28 6.13 15.37
C GLN A 183 3.99 5.66 13.95
N ILE A 184 2.83 6.02 13.42
CA ILE A 184 2.39 5.69 12.07
C ILE A 184 2.25 6.99 11.29
N GLU A 185 2.85 7.04 10.11
CA GLU A 185 2.74 8.14 9.16
C GLU A 185 2.12 7.59 7.88
N TRP A 186 0.98 8.15 7.48
CA TRP A 186 0.29 7.78 6.25
C TRP A 186 0.86 8.57 5.07
N ASN A 187 1.28 7.85 4.02
CA ASN A 187 1.93 8.45 2.85
C ASN A 187 1.02 8.49 1.61
N GLY A 188 -0.20 7.98 1.71
CA GLY A 188 -1.22 8.00 0.64
C GLY A 188 -2.30 6.92 0.81
N PHE A 189 -3.38 7.14 0.07
CA PHE A 189 -4.53 6.26 -0.04
C PHE A 189 -4.80 5.97 -1.51
#